data_287cc86e251420b17ea849e9f246659a
#
_entry.id   287cc86e251420b17ea849e9f246659a
#
_cell.length_a   1.000
_cell.length_b   1.000
_cell.length_c   1.000
_cell.angle_alpha   90.00
_cell.angle_beta   90.00
_cell.angle_gamma   90.00
#
_symmetry.space_group_name_H-M   'P 1'
#
loop_
_entity.id
_entity.type
_entity.pdbx_description
1 polymer ?
#
loop_
_entity_poly.entity_id
_entity_poly.type
_entity_poly.pdbx_seq_one_letter_code
_entity_poly.pdbx_strand_id
1 'polypeptide(L)'
;MIDDILLEAEEKMDKAVDAASHEFANIRTGRATSSMFEQLLVDYYGAPTPMQQLASFQIPEARTVLISPFDRTATQEIIRTLRESDLGVNPTDDGNVVRVVLPALTEERRKEYVKQAKSKAEDGRVSVRGVRRKAKDQLDRLKKDGEASEDDVDRAEKNLDSMTKAHTEQIDKMLATKESELLTI
;
A
#
# COMPACT_ATOMS: atom_id res chain seq x y z
N MET A 1 -3.41 -34.51 2.83
CA MET A 1 -2.79 -33.89 4.04
C MET A 1 -1.63 -32.98 3.71
N ILE A 2 -0.60 -33.44 2.99
CA ILE A 2 0.54 -32.57 2.56
C ILE A 2 0.04 -31.43 1.70
N ASP A 3 -0.78 -31.70 0.70
CA ASP A 3 -1.31 -30.68 -0.21
C ASP A 3 -2.13 -29.63 0.53
N ASP A 4 -2.88 -30.02 1.55
CA ASP A 4 -3.66 -29.09 2.36
C ASP A 4 -2.75 -28.16 3.18
N ILE A 5 -1.64 -28.69 3.73
CA ILE A 5 -0.65 -27.92 4.47
C ILE A 5 0.01 -26.89 3.57
N LEU A 6 0.40 -27.30 2.35
CA LEU A 6 1.04 -26.40 1.38
C LEU A 6 0.06 -25.33 0.88
N LEU A 7 -1.19 -25.70 0.62
CA LEU A 7 -2.22 -24.75 0.18
C LEU A 7 -2.51 -23.70 1.26
N GLU A 8 -2.68 -24.14 2.50
CA GLU A 8 -2.90 -23.23 3.63
C GLU A 8 -1.71 -22.30 3.84
N ALA A 9 -0.48 -22.82 3.69
CA ALA A 9 0.73 -22.01 3.79
C ALA A 9 0.77 -20.94 2.70
N GLU A 10 0.45 -21.31 1.45
CA GLU A 10 0.41 -20.35 0.33
C GLU A 10 -0.61 -19.25 0.56
N GLU A 11 -1.83 -19.59 0.98
CA GLU A 11 -2.88 -18.63 1.30
C GLU A 11 -2.44 -17.65 2.40
N LYS A 12 -1.79 -18.15 3.44
CA LYS A 12 -1.29 -17.30 4.54
C LYS A 12 -0.12 -16.43 4.12
N MET A 13 0.77 -16.94 3.26
CA MET A 13 1.85 -16.14 2.68
C MET A 13 1.31 -15.05 1.77
N ASP A 14 0.31 -15.33 0.94
CA ASP A 14 -0.37 -14.35 0.11
C ASP A 14 -0.98 -13.23 0.95
N LYS A 15 -1.64 -13.59 2.06
CA LYS A 15 -2.18 -12.60 3.00
C LYS A 15 -1.09 -11.73 3.63
N ALA A 16 0.07 -12.30 3.93
CA ALA A 16 1.20 -11.54 4.47
C ALA A 16 1.76 -10.54 3.45
N VAL A 17 1.84 -10.94 2.18
CA VAL A 17 2.25 -10.06 1.08
C VAL A 17 1.22 -8.96 0.86
N ASP A 18 -0.07 -9.26 0.87
CA ASP A 18 -1.15 -8.28 0.74
C ASP A 18 -1.13 -7.26 1.89
N ALA A 19 -0.92 -7.73 3.12
CA ALA A 19 -0.78 -6.83 4.28
C ALA A 19 0.43 -5.89 4.12
N ALA A 20 1.56 -6.40 3.64
CA ALA A 20 2.74 -5.58 3.35
C ALA A 20 2.44 -4.55 2.24
N SER A 21 1.72 -4.95 1.21
CA SER A 21 1.30 -4.05 0.12
C SER A 21 0.45 -2.89 0.64
N HIS A 22 -0.50 -3.16 1.54
CA HIS A 22 -1.31 -2.11 2.17
C HIS A 22 -0.46 -1.17 3.03
N GLU A 23 0.49 -1.70 3.79
CA GLU A 23 1.39 -0.88 4.60
C GLU A 23 2.28 0.02 3.72
N PHE A 24 2.78 -0.49 2.61
CA PHE A 24 3.53 0.32 1.64
C PHE A 24 2.68 1.42 1.01
N ALA A 25 1.43 1.13 0.67
CA ALA A 25 0.51 2.10 0.09
C ALA A 25 0.24 3.29 1.04
N ASN A 26 0.31 3.07 2.34
CA ASN A 26 0.10 4.10 3.35
C ASN A 26 1.33 5.02 3.56
N ILE A 27 2.47 4.67 3.01
CA ILE A 27 3.68 5.51 3.10
C ILE A 27 3.58 6.64 2.06
N ARG A 28 3.68 7.87 2.52
CA ARG A 28 3.61 9.05 1.65
C ARG A 28 4.90 9.19 0.86
N THR A 29 4.78 9.22 -0.47
CA THR A 29 5.92 9.39 -1.39
C THR A 29 6.10 10.82 -1.87
N GLY A 30 5.19 11.73 -1.49
CA GLY A 30 5.14 13.09 -2.03
C GLY A 30 4.46 13.18 -3.40
N ARG A 31 4.09 12.05 -4.01
CA ARG A 31 3.33 12.05 -5.26
C ARG A 31 1.85 12.27 -4.99
N ALA A 32 1.23 13.07 -5.86
CA ALA A 32 -0.20 13.29 -5.84
C ALA A 32 -0.93 12.05 -6.37
N THR A 33 -2.01 11.68 -5.67
CA THR A 33 -2.96 10.67 -6.15
C THR A 33 -4.38 11.24 -5.97
N SER A 34 -5.30 10.88 -6.86
CA SER A 34 -6.69 11.32 -6.74
C SER A 34 -7.34 10.83 -5.44
N SER A 35 -6.96 9.64 -4.99
CA SER A 35 -7.48 9.06 -3.74
C SER A 35 -7.21 9.90 -2.49
N MET A 36 -6.20 10.75 -2.50
CA MET A 36 -5.91 11.68 -1.39
C MET A 36 -7.03 12.70 -1.20
N PHE A 37 -7.78 13.00 -2.23
CA PHE A 37 -8.80 14.05 -2.26
C PHE A 37 -10.23 13.53 -2.34
N GLU A 38 -10.44 12.36 -2.93
CA GLU A 38 -11.75 11.80 -3.26
C GLU A 38 -12.69 11.70 -2.07
N GLN A 39 -12.15 11.36 -0.91
CA GLN A 39 -12.96 11.12 0.30
C GLN A 39 -13.10 12.36 1.19
N LEU A 40 -12.51 13.49 0.83
CA LEU A 40 -12.67 14.72 1.58
C LEU A 40 -14.12 15.18 1.51
N LEU A 41 -14.72 15.50 2.65
CA LEU A 41 -16.11 15.94 2.74
C LEU A 41 -16.20 17.45 2.52
N VAL A 42 -16.91 17.82 1.47
CA VAL A 42 -17.17 19.22 1.10
C VAL A 42 -18.60 19.55 1.47
N ASP A 43 -18.82 20.72 2.07
CA ASP A 43 -20.16 21.22 2.32
C ASP A 43 -20.80 21.65 1.00
N TYR A 44 -21.76 20.86 0.54
CA TYR A 44 -22.52 21.13 -0.68
C TYR A 44 -24.00 21.29 -0.32
N TYR A 45 -24.47 22.54 -0.39
CA TYR A 45 -25.83 22.92 0.02
C TYR A 45 -26.21 22.44 1.43
N GLY A 46 -25.25 22.54 2.38
CA GLY A 46 -25.45 22.15 3.77
C GLY A 46 -25.25 20.66 4.05
N ALA A 47 -24.93 19.85 3.06
CA ALA A 47 -24.72 18.41 3.22
C ALA A 47 -23.26 18.04 2.99
N PRO A 48 -22.59 17.33 3.93
CA PRO A 48 -21.24 16.81 3.70
C PRO A 48 -21.26 15.82 2.52
N THR A 49 -20.48 16.12 1.48
CA THR A 49 -20.45 15.34 0.23
C THR A 49 -19.02 15.00 -0.13
N PRO A 50 -18.70 13.72 -0.43
CA PRO A 50 -17.35 13.36 -0.88
C PRO A 50 -16.95 14.15 -2.12
N MET A 51 -15.72 14.64 -2.17
CA MET A 51 -15.24 15.49 -3.27
C MET A 51 -15.31 14.79 -4.62
N GLN A 52 -15.15 13.46 -4.66
CA GLN A 52 -15.27 12.68 -5.90
C GLN A 52 -16.63 12.81 -6.57
N GLN A 53 -17.69 13.13 -5.81
CA GLN A 53 -19.03 13.36 -6.36
C GLN A 53 -19.22 14.77 -6.93
N LEU A 54 -18.33 15.69 -6.59
CA LEU A 54 -18.45 17.12 -6.93
C LEU A 54 -17.47 17.57 -7.99
N ALA A 55 -16.43 16.79 -8.28
CA ALA A 55 -15.34 17.20 -9.16
C ALA A 55 -14.66 16.02 -9.83
N SER A 56 -13.97 16.32 -10.94
CA SER A 56 -13.02 15.40 -11.56
C SER A 56 -11.59 15.82 -11.20
N PHE A 57 -10.67 14.86 -11.26
CA PHE A 57 -9.27 15.04 -10.88
C PHE A 57 -8.34 14.71 -12.03
N GLN A 58 -7.33 15.55 -12.25
CA GLN A 58 -6.24 15.30 -13.19
C GLN A 58 -4.91 15.55 -12.48
N ILE A 59 -3.90 14.74 -12.79
CA ILE A 59 -2.56 14.84 -12.21
C ILE A 59 -1.57 15.05 -13.35
N PRO A 60 -1.38 16.30 -13.82
CA PRO A 60 -0.48 16.58 -14.95
C PRO A 60 0.99 16.42 -14.58
N GLU A 61 1.33 16.58 -13.31
CA GLU A 61 2.69 16.46 -12.78
C GLU A 61 2.67 15.70 -11.46
N ALA A 62 3.84 15.21 -11.03
CA ALA A 62 3.95 14.34 -9.85
C ALA A 62 3.34 14.93 -8.56
N ARG A 63 3.38 16.26 -8.39
CA ARG A 63 2.89 16.94 -7.19
C ARG A 63 1.72 17.89 -7.45
N THR A 64 1.21 17.95 -8.65
CA THR A 64 0.15 18.88 -9.04
C THR A 64 -1.13 18.15 -9.31
N VAL A 65 -2.22 18.58 -8.69
CA VAL A 65 -3.58 18.06 -8.94
C VAL A 65 -4.44 19.20 -9.45
N LEU A 66 -5.16 18.96 -10.53
CA LEU A 66 -6.18 19.87 -11.06
C LEU A 66 -7.55 19.29 -10.71
N ILE A 67 -8.31 20.02 -9.93
CA ILE A 67 -9.65 19.65 -9.49
C ILE A 67 -10.64 20.50 -10.27
N SER A 68 -11.45 19.85 -11.10
CA SER A 68 -12.47 20.52 -11.94
C SER A 68 -13.85 20.29 -11.34
N PRO A 69 -14.43 21.28 -10.64
CA PRO A 69 -15.79 21.15 -10.11
C PRO A 69 -16.83 20.96 -11.23
N PHE A 70 -17.78 20.08 -11.04
CA PHE A 70 -18.90 19.92 -11.95
C PHE A 70 -19.86 21.10 -11.84
N ASP A 71 -19.98 21.66 -10.65
CA ASP A 71 -20.77 22.84 -10.34
C ASP A 71 -19.86 23.94 -9.79
N ARG A 72 -19.81 25.08 -10.48
CA ARG A 72 -18.98 26.21 -10.08
C ARG A 72 -19.34 26.78 -8.71
N THR A 73 -20.56 26.60 -8.25
CA THR A 73 -20.98 27.06 -6.93
C THR A 73 -20.27 26.30 -5.80
N ALA A 74 -19.75 25.11 -6.08
CA ALA A 74 -19.00 24.29 -5.13
C ALA A 74 -17.52 24.71 -5.00
N THR A 75 -16.99 25.54 -5.90
CA THR A 75 -15.56 25.87 -5.97
C THR A 75 -15.02 26.43 -4.65
N GLN A 76 -15.71 27.38 -4.04
CA GLN A 76 -15.25 28.01 -2.80
C GLN A 76 -15.25 27.03 -1.62
N GLU A 77 -16.23 26.15 -1.53
CA GLU A 77 -16.28 25.14 -0.48
C GLU A 77 -15.23 24.05 -0.69
N ILE A 78 -14.91 23.71 -1.94
CA ILE A 78 -13.80 22.80 -2.26
C ILE A 78 -12.48 23.41 -1.81
N ILE A 79 -12.22 24.68 -2.12
CA ILE A 79 -11.01 25.40 -1.72
C ILE A 79 -10.91 25.44 -0.21
N ARG A 80 -12.00 25.77 0.48
CA ARG A 80 -12.06 25.80 1.94
C ARG A 80 -11.72 24.45 2.55
N THR A 81 -12.33 23.37 2.03
CA THR A 81 -12.07 22.00 2.48
C THR A 81 -10.60 21.63 2.34
N LEU A 82 -9.99 21.98 1.21
CA LEU A 82 -8.57 21.73 0.97
C LEU A 82 -7.66 22.49 1.92
N ARG A 83 -7.96 23.74 2.21
CA ARG A 83 -7.19 24.55 3.17
C ARG A 83 -7.27 24.00 4.59
N GLU A 84 -8.42 23.52 4.98
CA GLU A 84 -8.67 22.98 6.33
C GLU A 84 -8.22 21.51 6.46
N SER A 85 -7.83 20.86 5.35
CA SER A 85 -7.39 19.47 5.37
C SER A 85 -5.99 19.31 5.96
N ASP A 86 -5.67 18.08 6.39
CA ASP A 86 -4.34 17.71 6.90
C ASP A 86 -3.26 17.60 5.82
N LEU A 87 -3.60 17.87 4.55
CA LEU A 87 -2.67 17.72 3.45
C LEU A 87 -1.60 18.82 3.38
N GLY A 88 -1.82 19.93 4.09
CA GLY A 88 -0.88 21.06 4.10
C GLY A 88 -0.75 21.73 2.74
N VAL A 89 -1.82 21.77 1.97
CA VAL A 89 -1.85 22.35 0.63
C VAL A 89 -2.46 23.73 0.63
N ASN A 90 -2.06 24.54 -0.35
CA ASN A 90 -2.59 25.87 -0.58
C ASN A 90 -3.23 25.92 -1.98
N PRO A 91 -4.55 25.69 -2.07
CA PRO A 91 -5.24 25.63 -3.36
C PRO A 91 -5.33 27.01 -4.02
N THR A 92 -5.23 27.03 -5.35
CA THR A 92 -5.35 28.25 -6.17
C THR A 92 -6.56 28.09 -7.11
N ASP A 93 -7.39 29.12 -7.18
CA ASP A 93 -8.51 29.19 -8.11
C ASP A 93 -8.02 29.72 -9.47
N ASP A 94 -7.98 28.85 -10.48
CA ASP A 94 -7.58 29.18 -11.85
C ASP A 94 -8.82 29.35 -12.77
N GLY A 95 -9.96 29.77 -12.23
CA GLY A 95 -11.19 29.96 -12.95
C GLY A 95 -12.08 28.73 -12.93
N ASN A 96 -11.95 27.83 -13.91
CA ASN A 96 -12.74 26.60 -13.98
C ASN A 96 -12.11 25.44 -13.24
N VAL A 97 -10.92 25.59 -12.71
CA VAL A 97 -10.10 24.53 -12.12
C VAL A 97 -9.47 25.04 -10.83
N VAL A 98 -9.47 24.18 -9.82
CA VAL A 98 -8.70 24.41 -8.59
C VAL A 98 -7.36 23.68 -8.72
N ARG A 99 -6.27 24.44 -8.67
CA ARG A 99 -4.91 23.89 -8.72
C ARG A 99 -4.39 23.65 -7.31
N VAL A 100 -3.90 22.45 -7.09
CA VAL A 100 -3.29 22.07 -5.82
C VAL A 100 -1.89 21.55 -6.08
N VAL A 101 -0.89 22.15 -5.44
CA VAL A 101 0.50 21.68 -5.49
C VAL A 101 0.85 21.11 -4.12
N LEU A 102 1.22 19.85 -4.09
CA LEU A 102 1.64 19.19 -2.84
C LEU A 102 3.04 19.68 -2.46
N PRO A 103 3.31 19.88 -1.15
CA PRO A 103 4.64 20.22 -0.69
C PRO A 103 5.63 19.10 -1.01
N ALA A 104 6.86 19.49 -1.42
CA ALA A 104 7.94 18.53 -1.61
C ALA A 104 8.36 17.93 -0.27
N LEU A 105 8.70 16.64 -0.27
CA LEU A 105 9.29 16.01 0.91
C LEU A 105 10.70 16.59 1.15
N THR A 106 10.99 16.89 2.41
CA THR A 106 12.36 17.23 2.81
C THR A 106 13.24 15.98 2.75
N GLU A 107 14.55 16.14 2.64
CA GLU A 107 15.50 15.03 2.65
C GLU A 107 15.37 14.19 3.93
N GLU A 108 15.19 14.84 5.08
CA GLU A 108 14.96 14.15 6.36
C GLU A 108 13.70 13.30 6.36
N ARG A 109 12.60 13.83 5.81
CA ARG A 109 11.34 13.11 5.68
C ARG A 109 11.46 11.92 4.74
N ARG A 110 12.18 12.06 3.64
CA ARG A 110 12.45 10.95 2.71
C ARG A 110 13.19 9.83 3.39
N LYS A 111 14.24 10.13 4.14
CA LYS A 111 15.01 9.15 4.91
C LYS A 111 14.15 8.43 5.94
N GLU A 112 13.29 9.17 6.63
CA GLU A 112 12.35 8.61 7.60
C GLU A 112 11.38 7.63 6.93
N TYR A 113 10.80 8.00 5.79
CA TYR A 113 9.88 7.14 5.05
C TYR A 113 10.57 5.90 4.45
N VAL A 114 11.81 6.03 3.99
CA VAL A 114 12.61 4.87 3.56
C VAL A 114 12.81 3.90 4.73
N LYS A 115 13.10 4.42 5.90
CA LYS A 115 13.25 3.62 7.12
C LYS A 115 11.95 2.91 7.49
N GLN A 116 10.81 3.59 7.40
CA GLN A 116 9.50 2.99 7.60
C GLN A 116 9.22 1.88 6.58
N ALA A 117 9.54 2.11 5.30
CA ALA A 117 9.37 1.11 4.25
C ALA A 117 10.19 -0.15 4.53
N LYS A 118 11.45 0.00 4.93
CA LYS A 118 12.32 -1.12 5.29
C LYS A 118 11.78 -1.90 6.49
N SER A 119 11.25 -1.20 7.48
CA SER A 119 10.63 -1.82 8.66
C SER A 119 9.39 -2.63 8.28
N LYS A 120 8.53 -2.09 7.42
CA LYS A 120 7.33 -2.79 6.94
C LYS A 120 7.67 -4.00 6.07
N ALA A 121 8.72 -3.90 5.26
CA ALA A 121 9.23 -5.03 4.49
C ALA A 121 9.71 -6.16 5.41
N GLU A 122 10.45 -5.84 6.45
CA GLU A 122 10.93 -6.84 7.42
C GLU A 122 9.77 -7.48 8.18
N ASP A 123 8.77 -6.72 8.60
CA ASP A 123 7.56 -7.27 9.22
C ASP A 123 6.87 -8.28 8.30
N GLY A 124 6.78 -7.97 7.02
CA GLY A 124 6.20 -8.88 6.02
C GLY A 124 7.02 -10.15 5.85
N ARG A 125 8.35 -10.04 5.76
CA ARG A 125 9.24 -11.22 5.67
C ARG A 125 9.14 -12.09 6.91
N VAL A 126 9.11 -11.51 8.08
CA VAL A 126 8.92 -12.23 9.35
C VAL A 126 7.62 -13.01 9.35
N SER A 127 6.52 -12.40 8.87
CA SER A 127 5.23 -13.08 8.74
C SER A 127 5.30 -14.27 7.78
N VAL A 128 5.91 -14.10 6.62
CA VAL A 128 6.09 -15.19 5.63
C VAL A 128 6.92 -16.33 6.22
N ARG A 129 8.03 -16.02 6.86
CA ARG A 129 8.89 -17.03 7.51
C ARG A 129 8.18 -17.73 8.67
N GLY A 130 7.32 -17.03 9.39
CA GLY A 130 6.48 -17.60 10.44
C GLY A 130 5.50 -18.63 9.90
N VAL A 131 4.88 -18.36 8.76
CA VAL A 131 4.00 -19.31 8.05
C VAL A 131 4.80 -20.55 7.63
N ARG A 132 5.98 -20.35 7.04
CA ARG A 132 6.87 -21.45 6.68
C ARG A 132 7.20 -22.34 7.85
N ARG A 133 7.56 -21.77 8.97
CA ARG A 133 7.92 -22.50 10.19
C ARG A 133 6.78 -23.40 10.66
N LYS A 134 5.57 -22.84 10.73
CA LYS A 134 4.37 -23.59 11.14
C LYS A 134 4.06 -24.75 10.19
N ALA A 135 4.15 -24.50 8.89
CA ALA A 135 3.93 -25.53 7.87
C ALA A 135 4.97 -26.65 7.97
N LYS A 136 6.24 -26.27 8.17
CA LYS A 136 7.32 -27.25 8.38
C LYS A 136 7.07 -28.12 9.60
N ASP A 137 6.66 -27.53 10.72
CA ASP A 137 6.33 -28.28 11.94
C ASP A 137 5.18 -29.29 11.68
N GLN A 138 4.19 -28.93 10.90
CA GLN A 138 3.09 -29.82 10.50
C GLN A 138 3.61 -30.98 9.63
N LEU A 139 4.48 -30.71 8.67
CA LEU A 139 5.09 -31.74 7.82
C LEU A 139 5.97 -32.70 8.66
N ASP A 140 6.75 -32.17 9.58
CA ASP A 140 7.59 -32.97 10.47
C ASP A 140 6.75 -33.90 11.35
N ARG A 141 5.57 -33.46 11.81
CA ARG A 141 4.62 -34.29 12.56
C ARG A 141 4.07 -35.43 11.71
N LEU A 142 3.69 -35.18 10.45
CA LEU A 142 3.22 -36.24 9.55
C LEU A 142 4.28 -37.32 9.35
N LYS A 143 5.54 -36.93 9.23
CA LYS A 143 6.69 -37.85 9.12
C LYS A 143 6.85 -38.67 10.40
N LYS A 144 6.84 -38.01 11.55
CA LYS A 144 7.02 -38.63 12.86
C LYS A 144 5.91 -39.62 13.17
N ASP A 145 4.67 -39.27 12.81
CA ASP A 145 3.50 -40.13 13.08
C ASP A 145 3.32 -41.25 12.01
N GLY A 146 4.20 -41.31 11.03
CA GLY A 146 4.15 -42.29 9.96
C GLY A 146 3.02 -42.10 8.97
N GLU A 147 2.40 -40.92 8.96
CA GLU A 147 1.27 -40.60 8.05
C GLU A 147 1.76 -40.15 6.65
N ALA A 148 3.01 -39.83 6.52
CA ALA A 148 3.65 -39.47 5.24
C ALA A 148 5.06 -40.02 5.18
N SER A 149 5.51 -40.39 3.97
CA SER A 149 6.88 -40.87 3.76
C SER A 149 7.91 -39.74 3.90
N GLU A 150 9.13 -40.11 4.26
CA GLU A 150 10.25 -39.15 4.33
C GLU A 150 10.45 -38.42 3.00
N ASP A 151 10.41 -39.16 1.86
CA ASP A 151 10.60 -38.59 0.54
C ASP A 151 9.50 -37.58 0.18
N ASP A 152 8.26 -37.86 0.55
CA ASP A 152 7.13 -36.95 0.29
C ASP A 152 7.24 -35.68 1.13
N VAL A 153 7.66 -35.79 2.39
CA VAL A 153 7.89 -34.65 3.27
C VAL A 153 9.05 -33.81 2.77
N ASP A 154 10.14 -34.42 2.33
CA ASP A 154 11.31 -33.72 1.80
C ASP A 154 10.94 -32.92 0.52
N ARG A 155 10.14 -33.49 -0.34
CA ARG A 155 9.61 -32.78 -1.54
C ARG A 155 8.72 -31.61 -1.14
N ALA A 156 7.86 -31.81 -0.17
CA ALA A 156 6.99 -30.76 0.33
C ALA A 156 7.78 -29.62 0.98
N GLU A 157 8.84 -29.93 1.72
CA GLU A 157 9.74 -28.91 2.31
C GLU A 157 10.43 -28.08 1.21
N LYS A 158 10.86 -28.70 0.11
CA LYS A 158 11.45 -27.99 -1.04
C LYS A 158 10.44 -27.04 -1.69
N ASN A 159 9.19 -27.49 -1.85
CA ASN A 159 8.11 -26.66 -2.36
C ASN A 159 7.85 -25.48 -1.42
N LEU A 160 7.83 -25.73 -0.12
CA LEU A 160 7.63 -24.72 0.90
C LEU A 160 8.76 -23.67 0.89
N ASP A 161 10.00 -24.10 0.69
CA ASP A 161 11.15 -23.19 0.57
C ASP A 161 11.06 -22.32 -0.69
N SER A 162 10.67 -22.91 -1.83
CA SER A 162 10.45 -22.17 -3.07
C SER A 162 9.32 -21.15 -2.95
N MET A 163 8.23 -21.54 -2.30
CA MET A 163 7.08 -20.69 -2.01
C MET A 163 7.48 -19.51 -1.11
N THR A 164 8.25 -19.79 -0.06
CA THR A 164 8.78 -18.77 0.87
C THR A 164 9.63 -17.75 0.14
N LYS A 165 10.55 -18.24 -0.70
CA LYS A 165 11.44 -17.39 -1.50
C LYS A 165 10.64 -16.49 -2.45
N ALA A 166 9.66 -17.05 -3.17
CA ALA A 166 8.84 -16.29 -4.09
C ALA A 166 8.09 -15.15 -3.38
N HIS A 167 7.52 -15.41 -2.21
CA HIS A 167 6.77 -14.41 -1.45
C HIS A 167 7.68 -13.35 -0.83
N THR A 168 8.85 -13.71 -0.31
CA THR A 168 9.81 -12.72 0.20
C THR A 168 10.38 -11.86 -0.92
N GLU A 169 10.60 -12.42 -2.11
CA GLU A 169 11.02 -11.65 -3.30
C GLU A 169 9.94 -10.64 -3.74
N GLN A 170 8.67 -10.98 -3.64
CA GLN A 170 7.58 -10.03 -3.91
C GLN A 170 7.64 -8.82 -2.97
N ILE A 171 7.87 -9.06 -1.68
CA ILE A 171 8.03 -8.00 -0.69
C ILE A 171 9.26 -7.15 -1.01
N ASP A 172 10.38 -7.77 -1.37
CA ASP A 172 11.61 -7.07 -1.74
C ASP A 172 11.42 -6.17 -2.96
N LYS A 173 10.66 -6.63 -3.96
CA LYS A 173 10.32 -5.82 -5.15
C LYS A 173 9.43 -4.63 -4.77
N MET A 174 8.45 -4.83 -3.91
CA MET A 174 7.59 -3.74 -3.43
C MET A 174 8.41 -2.69 -2.65
N LEU A 175 9.36 -3.13 -1.84
CA LEU A 175 10.27 -2.24 -1.12
C LEU A 175 11.13 -1.44 -2.09
N ALA A 176 11.74 -2.09 -3.08
CA ALA A 176 12.57 -1.42 -4.09
C ALA A 176 11.77 -0.36 -4.87
N THR A 177 10.54 -0.68 -5.25
CA THR A 177 9.63 0.26 -5.92
C THR A 177 9.34 1.47 -5.03
N LYS A 178 9.03 1.24 -3.76
CA LYS A 178 8.72 2.31 -2.82
C LYS A 178 9.95 3.20 -2.55
N GLU A 179 11.12 2.61 -2.39
CA GLU A 179 12.37 3.38 -2.24
C GLU A 179 12.64 4.23 -3.47
N SER A 180 12.47 3.70 -4.67
CA SER A 180 12.61 4.44 -5.92
C SER A 180 11.63 5.62 -5.99
N GLU A 181 10.37 5.41 -5.64
CA GLU A 181 9.36 6.48 -5.59
C GLU A 181 9.75 7.58 -4.61
N LEU A 182 10.30 7.23 -3.45
CA LEU A 182 10.73 8.19 -2.44
C LEU A 182 11.96 9.01 -2.86
N LEU A 183 12.83 8.44 -3.70
CA LEU A 183 14.07 9.08 -4.13
C LEU A 183 13.93 9.94 -5.40
N THR A 184 12.88 9.72 -6.19
CA THR A 184 12.73 10.36 -7.51
C THR A 184 11.92 11.66 -7.53
N ILE A 185 11.45 12.15 -6.39
CA ILE A 185 10.58 13.33 -6.31
C ILE A 185 11.29 14.48 -5.58
#